data_55dcf818ca7fe2ccd29c370864faf4b0
#
_entry.id   55dcf818ca7fe2ccd29c370864faf4b0
#
_cell.length_a   1.000
_cell.length_b   1.000
_cell.length_c   1.000
_cell.angle_alpha   90.00
_cell.angle_beta   90.00
_cell.angle_gamma   90.00
#
_symmetry.space_group_name_H-M   'P 1'
#
loop_
_entity.id
_entity.type
_entity.pdbx_description
1 polymer ?
#
loop_
_entity_poly.entity_id
_entity_poly.type
_entity_poly.pdbx_seq_one_letter_code
_entity_poly.pdbx_strand_id
1 'polypeptide(L)'
;RNVVWKAKVSGRGHGTPIVVGNKVILLTADEQKKVQSVIAYNRSTGQQSWKTDVHSGGFMRHNKKASQANGSLSCDGERVFFNFPNSDGAWTTALGLKDGKIIWQRRITDYVVHQGYGSTPFVYKHLLIVAADNKRAGAIAALDRTNGKIIWKNDRPTKPNYPSPVVFNM
;
A
#
# COMPACT_ATOMS: atom_id res chain seq x y z
N ARG A 1 -26.42 -16.71 -4.06
CA ARG A 1 -26.00 -18.00 -3.49
C ARG A 1 -24.49 -18.04 -3.50
N ASN A 2 -23.85 -18.65 -2.54
CA ASN A 2 -22.40 -18.70 -2.29
C ASN A 2 -21.76 -17.39 -1.76
N VAL A 3 -22.54 -16.43 -1.28
CA VAL A 3 -22.04 -15.26 -0.56
C VAL A 3 -22.24 -15.49 0.93
N VAL A 4 -21.13 -15.58 1.69
CA VAL A 4 -21.15 -15.79 3.14
C VAL A 4 -21.50 -14.48 3.85
N TRP A 5 -20.89 -13.38 3.40
CA TRP A 5 -21.15 -12.03 3.95
C TRP A 5 -20.85 -10.95 2.91
N LYS A 6 -21.36 -9.74 3.19
CA LYS A 6 -21.02 -8.51 2.48
C LYS A 6 -20.70 -7.43 3.49
N ALA A 7 -19.65 -6.67 3.26
CA ALA A 7 -19.28 -5.52 4.09
C ALA A 7 -19.23 -4.25 3.23
N LYS A 8 -19.72 -3.14 3.79
CA LYS A 8 -19.60 -1.82 3.17
C LYS A 8 -18.17 -1.31 3.41
N VAL A 9 -17.47 -0.93 2.35
CA VAL A 9 -16.16 -0.29 2.41
C VAL A 9 -16.35 1.22 2.32
N SER A 10 -15.77 1.97 3.26
CA SER A 10 -15.75 3.44 3.17
C SER A 10 -14.67 3.87 2.18
N GLY A 11 -15.06 4.68 1.19
CA GLY A 11 -14.14 5.13 0.15
C GLY A 11 -14.02 4.16 -1.04
N ARG A 12 -12.94 4.32 -1.81
CA ARG A 12 -12.70 3.61 -3.06
C ARG A 12 -11.26 3.12 -3.14
N GLY A 13 -11.04 1.92 -3.65
CA GLY A 13 -9.74 1.33 -3.94
C GLY A 13 -9.81 0.40 -5.13
N HIS A 14 -8.69 0.18 -5.82
CA HIS A 14 -8.57 -0.77 -6.94
C HIS A 14 -7.54 -1.87 -6.66
N GLY A 15 -6.86 -1.81 -5.50
CA GLY A 15 -5.94 -2.86 -5.10
C GLY A 15 -6.66 -4.16 -4.76
N THR A 16 -5.96 -5.28 -4.95
CA THR A 16 -6.46 -6.60 -4.57
C THR A 16 -6.42 -6.73 -3.05
N PRO A 17 -7.52 -7.14 -2.38
CA PRO A 17 -7.47 -7.52 -0.97
C PRO A 17 -6.55 -8.71 -0.75
N ILE A 18 -5.88 -8.76 0.41
CA ILE A 18 -5.14 -9.95 0.84
C ILE A 18 -5.89 -10.68 1.94
N VAL A 19 -5.71 -12.01 2.00
CA VAL A 19 -6.24 -12.84 3.07
C VAL A 19 -5.08 -13.41 3.87
N VAL A 20 -5.04 -13.09 5.17
CA VAL A 20 -4.00 -13.56 6.09
C VAL A 20 -4.66 -14.06 7.36
N GLY A 21 -4.55 -15.37 7.63
CA GLY A 21 -5.24 -16.00 8.75
C GLY A 21 -6.75 -15.73 8.70
N ASN A 22 -7.28 -15.15 9.77
CA ASN A 22 -8.71 -14.80 9.86
C ASN A 22 -9.01 -13.34 9.46
N LYS A 23 -8.19 -12.73 8.63
CA LYS A 23 -8.40 -11.34 8.18
C LYS A 23 -8.44 -11.23 6.66
N VAL A 24 -9.34 -10.38 6.16
CA VAL A 24 -9.35 -9.83 4.81
C VAL A 24 -8.97 -8.37 4.91
N ILE A 25 -7.88 -7.96 4.26
CA ILE A 25 -7.30 -6.62 4.42
C ILE A 25 -7.23 -5.94 3.06
N LEU A 26 -7.61 -4.67 3.01
CA LEU A 26 -7.61 -3.89 1.78
C LEU A 26 -7.25 -2.43 2.02
N LEU A 27 -6.79 -1.77 0.97
CA LEU A 27 -6.57 -0.33 0.90
C LEU A 27 -7.82 0.37 0.40
N THR A 28 -8.09 1.55 0.95
CA THR A 28 -9.19 2.42 0.50
C THR A 28 -8.82 3.89 0.64
N ALA A 29 -9.52 4.75 -0.09
CA ALA A 29 -9.38 6.19 0.02
C ALA A 29 -10.77 6.85 -0.02
N ASP A 30 -11.05 7.66 0.97
CA ASP A 30 -12.23 8.52 1.01
C ASP A 30 -11.86 9.86 0.35
N GLU A 31 -12.32 10.07 -0.88
CA GLU A 31 -11.98 11.26 -1.67
C GLU A 31 -12.64 12.55 -1.14
N GLN A 32 -13.78 12.43 -0.46
CA GLN A 32 -14.46 13.59 0.15
C GLN A 32 -13.72 14.07 1.40
N LYS A 33 -13.35 13.14 2.26
CA LYS A 33 -12.57 13.41 3.49
C LYS A 33 -11.07 13.57 3.22
N LYS A 34 -10.60 13.19 2.03
CA LYS A 34 -9.18 13.13 1.63
C LYS A 34 -8.36 12.27 2.57
N VAL A 35 -8.85 11.07 2.90
CA VAL A 35 -8.19 10.13 3.82
C VAL A 35 -7.87 8.83 3.10
N GLN A 36 -6.61 8.41 3.16
CA GLN A 36 -6.16 7.07 2.74
C GLN A 36 -6.13 6.16 3.95
N SER A 37 -6.77 4.99 3.84
CA SER A 37 -6.95 4.08 4.97
C SER A 37 -6.66 2.63 4.59
N VAL A 38 -6.38 1.82 5.62
CA VAL A 38 -6.36 0.36 5.55
C VAL A 38 -7.46 -0.18 6.42
N ILE A 39 -8.20 -1.16 5.93
CA ILE A 39 -9.30 -1.79 6.66
C ILE A 39 -9.07 -3.30 6.70
N ALA A 40 -9.26 -3.90 7.86
CA ALA A 40 -9.29 -5.34 8.04
C ALA A 40 -10.67 -5.80 8.50
N TYR A 41 -11.15 -6.86 7.87
CA TYR A 41 -12.38 -7.54 8.23
C TYR A 41 -12.09 -8.95 8.73
N ASN A 42 -12.88 -9.43 9.65
CA ASN A 42 -12.88 -10.85 10.02
C ASN A 42 -13.36 -11.68 8.80
N ARG A 43 -12.55 -12.63 8.37
CA ARG A 43 -12.79 -13.45 7.19
C ARG A 43 -14.10 -14.26 7.28
N SER A 44 -14.45 -14.74 8.48
CA SER A 44 -15.60 -15.62 8.67
C SER A 44 -16.91 -14.84 8.80
N THR A 45 -16.87 -13.63 9.39
CA THR A 45 -18.09 -12.87 9.74
C THR A 45 -18.29 -11.61 8.90
N GLY A 46 -17.25 -11.08 8.26
CA GLY A 46 -17.27 -9.79 7.58
C GLY A 46 -17.30 -8.58 8.52
N GLN A 47 -17.21 -8.77 9.81
CA GLN A 47 -17.11 -7.66 10.77
C GLN A 47 -15.77 -6.96 10.65
N GLN A 48 -15.77 -5.64 10.73
CA GLN A 48 -14.53 -4.86 10.72
C GLN A 48 -13.73 -5.15 11.99
N SER A 49 -12.52 -5.65 11.83
CA SER A 49 -11.58 -5.92 12.93
C SER A 49 -10.87 -4.64 13.37
N TRP A 50 -10.38 -3.88 12.40
CA TRP A 50 -9.75 -2.58 12.61
C TRP A 50 -9.76 -1.75 11.33
N LYS A 51 -9.61 -0.44 11.49
CA LYS A 51 -9.38 0.53 10.41
C LYS A 51 -8.32 1.51 10.86
N THR A 52 -7.38 1.82 9.98
CA THR A 52 -6.32 2.79 10.25
C THR A 52 -6.31 3.84 9.16
N ASP A 53 -6.52 5.08 9.55
CA ASP A 53 -6.32 6.23 8.68
C ASP A 53 -4.81 6.54 8.65
N VAL A 54 -4.22 6.47 7.46
CA VAL A 54 -2.76 6.51 7.25
C VAL A 54 -2.30 7.89 6.88
N HIS A 55 -2.97 8.50 5.90
CA HIS A 55 -2.72 9.88 5.49
C HIS A 55 -4.02 10.66 5.42
N SER A 56 -3.95 11.93 5.82
CA SER A 56 -5.03 12.91 5.69
C SER A 56 -4.56 14.09 4.84
N GLY A 57 -5.33 14.44 3.82
CA GLY A 57 -4.93 15.46 2.83
C GLY A 57 -3.96 14.92 1.77
N GLY A 58 -3.32 15.83 1.04
CA GLY A 58 -2.28 15.51 0.05
C GLY A 58 -2.73 14.71 -1.17
N PHE A 59 -4.03 14.66 -1.46
CA PHE A 59 -4.55 13.95 -2.63
C PHE A 59 -4.10 14.64 -3.92
N MET A 60 -3.65 13.84 -4.86
CA MET A 60 -3.24 14.31 -6.18
C MET A 60 -4.34 14.04 -7.20
N ARG A 61 -4.41 14.90 -8.24
CA ARG A 61 -5.26 14.61 -9.38
C ARG A 61 -4.75 13.40 -10.12
N HIS A 62 -5.60 12.41 -10.32
CA HIS A 62 -5.30 11.17 -11.04
C HIS A 62 -6.30 10.92 -12.17
N ASN A 63 -6.05 9.90 -12.98
CA ASN A 63 -6.99 9.45 -14.01
C ASN A 63 -8.31 9.01 -13.35
N LYS A 64 -9.45 9.33 -13.98
CA LYS A 64 -10.80 8.96 -13.49
C LYS A 64 -11.00 7.45 -13.28
N LYS A 65 -10.20 6.61 -13.98
CA LYS A 65 -10.21 5.14 -13.85
C LYS A 65 -9.33 4.64 -12.70
N ALA A 66 -8.57 5.50 -12.05
CA ALA A 66 -7.76 5.20 -10.88
C ALA A 66 -8.45 5.65 -9.58
N SER A 67 -7.81 5.42 -8.46
CA SER A 67 -8.17 5.95 -7.14
C SER A 67 -6.91 6.37 -6.39
N GLN A 68 -7.06 6.92 -5.19
CA GLN A 68 -5.94 7.23 -4.29
C GLN A 68 -5.42 5.96 -3.56
N ALA A 69 -5.99 4.77 -3.87
CA ALA A 69 -5.66 3.48 -3.24
C ALA A 69 -5.68 2.35 -4.29
N ASN A 70 -4.72 2.36 -5.22
CA ASN A 70 -4.65 1.37 -6.32
C ASN A 70 -3.69 0.22 -6.05
N GLY A 71 -2.68 0.39 -5.18
CA GLY A 71 -1.75 -0.65 -4.82
C GLY A 71 -2.40 -1.74 -3.98
N SER A 72 -1.74 -2.88 -3.89
CA SER A 72 -2.13 -3.96 -2.98
C SER A 72 -1.18 -4.03 -1.78
N LEU A 73 -1.48 -4.94 -0.85
CA LEU A 73 -0.67 -5.15 0.35
C LEU A 73 0.20 -6.40 0.19
N SER A 74 1.30 -6.44 0.95
CA SER A 74 2.02 -7.66 1.28
C SER A 74 2.05 -7.88 2.79
N CYS A 75 2.39 -9.10 3.23
CA CYS A 75 2.39 -9.45 4.65
C CYS A 75 3.54 -10.43 4.95
N ASP A 76 4.16 -10.28 6.12
CA ASP A 76 5.19 -11.19 6.62
C ASP A 76 4.70 -12.12 7.75
N GLY A 77 3.39 -12.13 8.03
CA GLY A 77 2.79 -12.88 9.12
C GLY A 77 2.59 -12.07 10.41
N GLU A 78 3.30 -10.97 10.59
CA GLU A 78 3.18 -10.07 11.75
C GLU A 78 2.77 -8.66 11.33
N ARG A 79 3.19 -8.22 10.14
CA ARG A 79 3.01 -6.86 9.60
C ARG A 79 2.38 -6.92 8.23
N VAL A 80 1.61 -5.90 7.90
CA VAL A 80 1.15 -5.62 6.54
C VAL A 80 1.85 -4.40 6.00
N PHE A 81 2.28 -4.47 4.74
CA PHE A 81 3.05 -3.45 4.05
C PHE A 81 2.31 -2.98 2.82
N PHE A 82 2.36 -1.70 2.56
CA PHE A 82 1.74 -1.09 1.38
C PHE A 82 2.37 0.27 1.07
N ASN A 83 2.04 0.77 -0.12
CA ASN A 83 2.46 2.09 -0.55
C ASN A 83 1.26 2.99 -0.78
N PHE A 84 1.36 4.22 -0.26
CA PHE A 84 0.47 5.31 -0.61
C PHE A 84 1.27 6.50 -1.15
N PRO A 85 0.99 6.96 -2.38
CA PRO A 85 1.49 8.24 -2.83
C PRO A 85 0.56 9.37 -2.39
N ASN A 86 1.16 10.51 -2.10
CA ASN A 86 0.46 11.78 -1.89
C ASN A 86 1.32 12.93 -2.45
N SER A 87 0.87 14.18 -2.30
CA SER A 87 1.59 15.37 -2.80
C SER A 87 2.97 15.57 -2.18
N ASP A 88 3.27 14.92 -1.06
CA ASP A 88 4.56 14.97 -0.36
C ASP A 88 5.53 13.86 -0.84
N GLY A 89 5.03 12.82 -1.53
CA GLY A 89 5.87 11.78 -2.10
C GLY A 89 5.23 10.39 -2.11
N ALA A 90 6.04 9.38 -2.44
CA ALA A 90 5.69 7.98 -2.31
C ALA A 90 6.10 7.46 -0.93
N TRP A 91 5.14 6.99 -0.16
CA TRP A 91 5.33 6.49 1.20
C TRP A 91 5.08 5.00 1.28
N THR A 92 5.98 4.31 1.96
CA THR A 92 5.79 2.90 2.37
C THR A 92 5.47 2.86 3.86
N THR A 93 4.46 2.09 4.23
CA THR A 93 3.98 1.98 5.61
C THR A 93 3.91 0.53 6.02
N ALA A 94 4.26 0.24 7.27
CA ALA A 94 4.01 -1.02 7.95
C ALA A 94 3.00 -0.83 9.08
N LEU A 95 1.97 -1.67 9.08
CA LEU A 95 1.02 -1.78 10.20
C LEU A 95 1.14 -3.14 10.88
N GLY A 96 0.84 -3.20 12.16
CA GLY A 96 0.64 -4.45 12.87
C GLY A 96 -0.55 -5.24 12.31
N LEU A 97 -0.33 -6.49 11.92
CA LEU A 97 -1.39 -7.37 11.40
C LEU A 97 -2.52 -7.55 12.43
N LYS A 98 -2.18 -7.61 13.72
CA LYS A 98 -3.12 -7.86 14.81
C LYS A 98 -4.12 -6.71 15.01
N ASP A 99 -3.62 -5.48 15.07
CA ASP A 99 -4.35 -4.32 15.57
C ASP A 99 -4.38 -3.10 14.64
N GLY A 100 -3.66 -3.19 13.50
CA GLY A 100 -3.60 -2.12 12.52
C GLY A 100 -2.78 -0.89 12.93
N LYS A 101 -2.06 -0.93 14.06
CA LYS A 101 -1.24 0.21 14.50
C LYS A 101 -0.09 0.44 13.55
N ILE A 102 0.21 1.71 13.24
CA ILE A 102 1.38 2.10 12.46
C ILE A 102 2.63 1.74 13.26
N ILE A 103 3.48 0.88 12.68
CA ILE A 103 4.79 0.51 13.24
C ILE A 103 5.85 1.49 12.74
N TRP A 104 5.86 1.73 11.42
CA TRP A 104 6.74 2.71 10.81
C TRP A 104 6.16 3.21 9.48
N GLN A 105 6.62 4.40 9.07
CA GLN A 105 6.39 4.98 7.76
C GLN A 105 7.70 5.49 7.18
N ARG A 106 7.92 5.29 5.88
CA ARG A 106 9.13 5.73 5.19
C ARG A 106 8.79 6.37 3.85
N ARG A 107 9.21 7.61 3.68
CA ARG A 107 9.18 8.28 2.39
C ARG A 107 10.28 7.71 1.50
N ILE A 108 9.92 7.28 0.30
CA ILE A 108 10.84 6.62 -0.63
C ILE A 108 11.43 7.65 -1.60
N THR A 109 10.56 8.46 -2.21
CA THR A 109 10.99 9.45 -3.21
C THR A 109 9.90 10.49 -3.42
N ASP A 110 10.21 11.57 -4.13
CA ASP A 110 9.21 12.48 -4.68
C ASP A 110 8.27 11.70 -5.60
N TYR A 111 7.02 12.13 -5.70
CA TYR A 111 6.06 11.46 -6.54
C TYR A 111 5.22 12.45 -7.35
N VAL A 112 5.10 12.19 -8.63
CA VAL A 112 4.15 12.86 -9.53
C VAL A 112 3.28 11.79 -10.17
N VAL A 113 1.99 11.87 -9.91
CA VAL A 113 1.03 10.91 -10.46
C VAL A 113 0.90 11.08 -11.97
N HIS A 114 0.82 9.96 -12.69
CA HIS A 114 0.42 9.90 -14.09
C HIS A 114 -0.99 9.33 -14.22
N GLN A 115 -1.17 8.05 -13.90
CA GLN A 115 -2.50 7.42 -13.94
C GLN A 115 -2.93 6.84 -12.59
N GLY A 116 -2.04 6.78 -11.63
CA GLY A 116 -2.22 6.20 -10.30
C GLY A 116 -0.93 5.50 -9.86
N TYR A 117 -0.97 4.86 -8.71
CA TYR A 117 0.13 4.06 -8.17
C TYR A 117 -0.30 2.61 -8.05
N GLY A 118 0.35 1.67 -8.73
CA GLY A 118 -0.07 0.27 -8.78
C GLY A 118 0.88 -0.74 -8.15
N SER A 119 2.12 -0.35 -7.82
CA SER A 119 3.15 -1.28 -7.33
C SER A 119 2.85 -1.75 -5.90
N THR A 120 2.95 -3.06 -5.67
CA THR A 120 2.83 -3.69 -4.36
C THR A 120 4.22 -3.96 -3.80
N PRO A 121 4.51 -3.67 -2.52
CA PRO A 121 5.76 -4.07 -1.88
C PRO A 121 5.97 -5.58 -1.92
N PHE A 122 7.22 -6.04 -2.03
CA PHE A 122 7.56 -7.46 -2.03
C PHE A 122 8.42 -7.80 -0.80
N VAL A 123 7.95 -8.75 0.00
CA VAL A 123 8.69 -9.25 1.16
C VAL A 123 9.69 -10.31 0.71
N TYR A 124 10.99 -10.08 0.98
CA TYR A 124 12.06 -11.03 0.69
C TYR A 124 13.00 -11.16 1.88
N LYS A 125 12.97 -12.28 2.57
CA LYS A 125 13.78 -12.52 3.79
C LYS A 125 13.52 -11.39 4.82
N HIS A 126 14.56 -10.66 5.23
CA HIS A 126 14.46 -9.50 6.13
C HIS A 126 14.17 -8.18 5.41
N LEU A 127 14.10 -8.19 4.09
CA LEU A 127 13.90 -7.00 3.27
C LEU A 127 12.45 -6.82 2.82
N LEU A 128 12.07 -5.57 2.64
CA LEU A 128 10.90 -5.13 1.92
C LEU A 128 11.36 -4.38 0.65
N ILE A 129 11.11 -4.95 -0.52
CA ILE A 129 11.45 -4.33 -1.80
C ILE A 129 10.28 -3.48 -2.27
N VAL A 130 10.54 -2.23 -2.58
CA VAL A 130 9.53 -1.26 -3.03
C VAL A 130 9.98 -0.55 -4.31
N ALA A 131 9.04 -0.29 -5.20
CA ALA A 131 9.28 0.50 -6.41
C ALA A 131 8.31 1.70 -6.42
N ALA A 132 8.82 2.86 -6.82
CA ALA A 132 8.07 4.10 -6.90
C ALA A 132 8.40 4.85 -8.20
N ASP A 133 8.20 4.16 -9.33
CA ASP A 133 8.45 4.70 -10.65
C ASP A 133 7.44 5.80 -10.97
N ASN A 134 7.93 6.97 -11.33
CA ASN A 134 7.07 8.11 -11.67
C ASN A 134 7.79 9.12 -12.59
N LYS A 135 7.09 10.15 -13.01
CA LYS A 135 7.61 11.16 -13.95
C LYS A 135 8.63 12.14 -13.36
N ARG A 136 8.83 12.15 -12.04
CA ARG A 136 9.72 13.11 -11.36
C ARG A 136 10.99 12.46 -10.83
N ALA A 137 10.85 11.37 -10.06
CA ALA A 137 11.97 10.77 -9.34
C ALA A 137 11.71 9.28 -9.10
N GLY A 138 11.81 8.47 -10.16
CA GLY A 138 11.67 7.02 -10.05
C GLY A 138 12.70 6.42 -9.10
N ALA A 139 12.30 5.45 -8.29
CA ALA A 139 13.18 4.76 -7.36
C ALA A 139 12.75 3.31 -7.15
N ILE A 140 13.75 2.44 -6.89
CA ILE A 140 13.57 1.12 -6.28
C ILE A 140 14.43 1.07 -5.02
N ALA A 141 13.88 0.54 -3.94
CA ALA A 141 14.59 0.48 -2.67
C ALA A 141 14.32 -0.84 -1.95
N ALA A 142 15.29 -1.27 -1.14
CA ALA A 142 15.08 -2.30 -0.12
C ALA A 142 15.14 -1.65 1.26
N LEU A 143 14.14 -1.97 2.08
CA LEU A 143 14.03 -1.53 3.45
C LEU A 143 14.14 -2.73 4.39
N ASP A 144 14.68 -2.51 5.57
CA ASP A 144 14.48 -3.44 6.68
C ASP A 144 12.97 -3.47 7.02
N ARG A 145 12.35 -4.63 6.87
CA ARG A 145 10.90 -4.78 7.06
C ARG A 145 10.43 -4.50 8.49
N THR A 146 11.33 -4.57 9.47
CA THR A 146 10.98 -4.42 10.89
C THR A 146 10.90 -2.95 11.34
N ASN A 147 11.73 -2.07 10.76
CA ASN A 147 11.86 -0.69 11.19
C ASN A 147 11.83 0.36 10.07
N GLY A 148 11.73 -0.09 8.79
CA GLY A 148 11.66 0.79 7.63
C GLY A 148 12.96 1.51 7.28
N LYS A 149 14.12 1.10 7.84
CA LYS A 149 15.43 1.65 7.46
C LYS A 149 15.74 1.28 6.02
N ILE A 150 16.08 2.26 5.20
CA ILE A 150 16.54 2.00 3.83
C ILE A 150 17.92 1.35 3.91
N ILE A 151 18.04 0.14 3.37
CA ILE A 151 19.28 -0.62 3.27
C ILE A 151 20.02 -0.23 2.00
N TRP A 152 19.30 -0.15 0.89
CA TRP A 152 19.79 0.41 -0.37
C TRP A 152 18.64 1.06 -1.15
N LYS A 153 19.00 2.00 -2.00
CA LYS A 153 18.08 2.68 -2.92
C LYS A 153 18.83 2.98 -4.22
N ASN A 154 18.18 2.71 -5.34
CA ASN A 154 18.66 3.05 -6.67
C ASN A 154 17.64 3.94 -7.37
N ASP A 155 18.13 4.98 -8.02
CA ASP A 155 17.32 5.82 -8.87
C ASP A 155 16.93 5.06 -10.14
N ARG A 156 15.76 5.33 -10.62
CA ARG A 156 15.21 4.76 -11.84
C ARG A 156 14.83 5.86 -12.83
N PRO A 157 14.71 5.54 -14.13
CA PRO A 157 14.26 6.52 -15.11
C PRO A 157 12.98 7.24 -14.69
N THR A 158 12.88 8.52 -15.01
CA THR A 158 11.71 9.38 -14.74
C THR A 158 10.53 9.05 -15.67
N LYS A 159 10.18 7.77 -15.73
CA LYS A 159 9.06 7.23 -16.50
C LYS A 159 8.10 6.50 -15.58
N PRO A 160 6.79 6.73 -15.70
CA PRO A 160 5.83 6.01 -14.89
C PRO A 160 5.83 4.53 -15.27
N ASN A 161 5.83 3.68 -14.26
CA ASN A 161 5.71 2.25 -14.37
C ASN A 161 4.89 1.72 -13.18
N TYR A 162 4.16 0.62 -13.38
CA TYR A 162 3.16 0.16 -12.40
C TYR A 162 3.40 -1.25 -11.86
N PRO A 163 4.26 -2.09 -12.47
CA PRO A 163 4.49 -3.45 -11.98
C PRO A 163 5.06 -3.47 -10.57
N SER A 164 4.71 -4.52 -9.85
CA SER A 164 5.32 -4.83 -8.57
C SER A 164 6.70 -5.48 -8.76
N PRO A 165 7.65 -5.25 -7.84
CA PRO A 165 8.92 -5.98 -7.87
C PRO A 165 8.68 -7.47 -7.69
N VAL A 166 9.50 -8.28 -8.37
CA VAL A 166 9.54 -9.73 -8.25
C VAL A 166 10.99 -10.14 -8.00
N VAL A 167 11.19 -11.08 -7.09
CA VAL A 167 12.51 -11.66 -6.80
C VAL A 167 12.49 -13.13 -7.21
N PHE A 168 13.48 -13.56 -7.96
CA PHE A 168 13.69 -14.96 -8.33
C PHE A 168 15.16 -15.32 -8.26
N ASN A 169 15.44 -16.58 -7.97
CA ASN A 169 16.80 -17.13 -8.03
C ASN A 169 17.08 -17.60 -9.45
N MET A 170 18.25 -17.28 -9.97
CA MET A 170 18.77 -17.83 -11.22
C MET A 170 19.79 -18.91 -10.91
#